data_6192ec4d6756825f6b0bf799923fb955
#
_entry.id   6192ec4d6756825f6b0bf799923fb955
#
_cell.length_a   1.000
_cell.length_b   1.000
_cell.length_c   1.000
_cell.angle_alpha   90.00
_cell.angle_beta   90.00
_cell.angle_gamma   90.00
#
_symmetry.space_group_name_H-M   'P 1'
#
loop_
_entity.id
_entity.type
_entity.pdbx_description
1 polymer ?
#
loop_
_entity_poly.entity_id
_entity_poly.type
_entity_poly.pdbx_seq_one_letter_code
_entity_poly.pdbx_strand_id
1 'polypeptide(L)'
;MIALTVLAPPEDQFRAPSPDELFNSFTPIIPGVDWFTKPVLLAILSAVLVIGFCWAGFANPKVVPRGVQNVAEYGYMFVRDQVARPFLGKDADRWMGLLLTLFFLVFIWNIMGVIPILQFPVASHIAFPAVLAGSIYVLKVYLGMKHQGPIGYFKNMMFPPGLPKPIYLLLSPIEFLSNLIIAPFTHAVRLFANMFAGHMLLAFFSMVGFWFLFEKLTPLGAGVGVIGVVMTIIFTAFEMFIQFLQAFLFAMLAAMYIGGSLHAEH
;
A
#
# COMPACT_ATOMS: atom_id res chain seq x y z
N MET A 1 -14.08 -35.20 22.49
CA MET A 1 -12.77 -34.55 22.44
C MET A 1 -11.87 -35.46 21.62
N ILE A 2 -12.03 -35.42 20.27
CA ILE A 2 -11.22 -36.18 19.33
C ILE A 2 -10.24 -35.16 18.77
N ALA A 3 -9.00 -35.25 19.28
CA ALA A 3 -7.88 -34.50 18.74
C ALA A 3 -7.68 -34.95 17.29
N LEU A 4 -8.03 -34.11 16.33
CA LEU A 4 -7.48 -34.17 14.99
C LEU A 4 -5.97 -33.91 15.13
N THR A 5 -5.23 -34.98 15.32
CA THR A 5 -3.80 -35.01 15.08
C THR A 5 -3.68 -34.78 13.58
N VAL A 6 -3.58 -33.52 13.18
CA VAL A 6 -3.11 -33.17 11.85
C VAL A 6 -1.75 -33.86 11.77
N LEU A 7 -1.65 -34.90 10.93
CA LEU A 7 -0.42 -35.58 10.58
C LEU A 7 0.56 -34.49 10.15
N ALA A 8 1.44 -34.09 11.07
CA ALA A 8 2.57 -33.26 10.71
C ALA A 8 3.30 -34.04 9.60
N PRO A 9 3.53 -33.46 8.42
CA PRO A 9 4.29 -34.13 7.39
C PRO A 9 5.63 -34.56 8.00
N PRO A 10 6.18 -35.70 7.56
CA PRO A 10 7.46 -36.16 8.07
C PRO A 10 8.47 -35.01 7.91
N GLU A 11 9.31 -34.82 8.92
CA GLU A 11 10.31 -33.71 9.02
C GLU A 11 11.26 -33.65 7.81
N ASP A 12 11.26 -34.69 6.97
CA ASP A 12 12.06 -34.81 5.76
C ASP A 12 11.45 -34.17 4.48
N GLN A 13 10.27 -33.55 4.56
CA GLN A 13 9.63 -32.96 3.36
C GLN A 13 9.63 -31.43 3.43
N PHE A 14 10.09 -30.81 2.32
CA PHE A 14 9.96 -29.38 2.13
C PHE A 14 8.48 -28.97 2.23
N ARG A 15 8.19 -28.03 3.11
CA ARG A 15 6.86 -27.41 3.24
C ARG A 15 6.94 -25.94 2.81
N ALA A 16 6.14 -25.58 1.81
CA ALA A 16 6.00 -24.18 1.43
C ALA A 16 5.33 -23.38 2.57
N PRO A 17 5.74 -22.12 2.79
CA PRO A 17 5.14 -21.27 3.81
C PRO A 17 3.65 -21.06 3.51
N SER A 18 2.80 -21.22 4.52
CA SER A 18 1.37 -20.94 4.40
C SER A 18 1.08 -19.47 4.69
N PRO A 19 0.02 -18.88 4.08
CA PRO A 19 -0.41 -17.52 4.39
C PRO A 19 -0.69 -17.31 5.88
N ASP A 20 -1.27 -18.29 6.54
CA ASP A 20 -1.60 -18.23 7.97
C ASP A 20 -0.34 -18.13 8.83
N GLU A 21 0.73 -18.82 8.49
CA GLU A 21 1.99 -18.75 9.21
C GLU A 21 2.68 -17.39 9.07
N LEU A 22 2.58 -16.78 7.91
CA LEU A 22 3.26 -15.51 7.61
C LEU A 22 2.48 -14.29 8.11
N PHE A 23 1.15 -14.31 8.03
CA PHE A 23 0.32 -13.14 8.27
C PHE A 23 -0.58 -13.23 9.50
N ASN A 24 -0.68 -14.40 10.16
CA ASN A 24 -1.52 -14.58 11.34
C ASN A 24 -0.84 -14.04 12.61
N SER A 25 -0.67 -12.73 12.68
CA SER A 25 -0.07 -12.02 13.81
C SER A 25 -1.11 -11.32 14.69
N PHE A 26 -2.26 -11.98 14.91
CA PHE A 26 -3.33 -11.45 15.77
C PHE A 26 -3.13 -11.72 17.27
N THR A 27 -2.00 -12.32 17.67
CA THR A 27 -1.69 -12.47 19.08
C THR A 27 -1.50 -11.10 19.71
N PRO A 28 -2.25 -10.77 20.78
CA PRO A 28 -2.08 -9.50 21.48
C PRO A 28 -0.69 -9.41 22.08
N ILE A 29 -0.02 -8.26 21.87
CA ILE A 29 1.32 -8.00 22.45
C ILE A 29 1.21 -7.76 23.96
N ILE A 30 0.10 -7.13 24.39
CA ILE A 30 -0.16 -6.83 25.80
C ILE A 30 -1.31 -7.71 26.28
N PRO A 31 -1.10 -8.56 27.30
CA PRO A 31 -2.18 -9.36 27.89
C PRO A 31 -3.34 -8.45 28.37
N GLY A 32 -4.58 -8.74 27.90
CA GLY A 32 -5.77 -7.97 28.26
C GLY A 32 -6.11 -6.82 27.29
N VAL A 33 -5.33 -6.61 26.23
CA VAL A 33 -5.60 -5.61 25.17
C VAL A 33 -5.64 -6.29 23.82
N ASP A 34 -6.78 -6.92 23.49
CA ASP A 34 -6.92 -7.81 22.32
C ASP A 34 -6.72 -7.10 20.97
N TRP A 35 -6.96 -5.78 20.90
CA TRP A 35 -6.78 -5.00 19.68
C TRP A 35 -5.31 -4.60 19.43
N PHE A 36 -4.42 -4.67 20.44
CA PHE A 36 -3.02 -4.25 20.28
C PHE A 36 -2.15 -5.40 19.78
N THR A 37 -2.18 -5.58 18.48
CA THR A 37 -1.46 -6.65 17.76
C THR A 37 -0.24 -6.09 17.02
N LYS A 38 0.64 -6.98 16.52
CA LYS A 38 1.83 -6.57 15.74
C LYS A 38 1.52 -5.65 14.55
N PRO A 39 0.49 -5.88 13.72
CA PRO A 39 0.09 -4.96 12.65
C PRO A 39 -0.24 -3.55 13.15
N VAL A 40 -0.99 -3.45 14.26
CA VAL A 40 -1.38 -2.15 14.84
C VAL A 40 -0.16 -1.40 15.38
N LEU A 41 0.74 -2.10 16.08
CA LEU A 41 2.01 -1.52 16.55
C LEU A 41 2.83 -0.95 15.39
N LEU A 42 2.99 -1.71 14.31
CA LEU A 42 3.75 -1.27 13.13
C LEU A 42 3.06 -0.13 12.39
N ALA A 43 1.73 -0.11 12.34
CA ALA A 43 0.98 1.02 11.79
C ALA A 43 1.19 2.31 12.59
N ILE A 44 1.17 2.23 13.92
CA ILE A 44 1.48 3.37 14.80
C ILE A 44 2.93 3.80 14.63
N LEU A 45 3.87 2.85 14.63
CA LEU A 45 5.29 3.13 14.43
C LEU A 45 5.55 3.83 13.10
N SER A 46 4.89 3.39 12.02
CA SER A 46 5.02 4.02 10.70
C SER A 46 4.50 5.47 10.71
N ALA A 47 3.37 5.72 11.38
CA ALA A 47 2.84 7.08 11.53
C ALA A 47 3.82 7.98 12.31
N VAL A 48 4.39 7.48 13.41
CA VAL A 48 5.41 8.19 14.19
C VAL A 48 6.66 8.47 13.36
N LEU A 49 7.11 7.50 12.56
CA LEU A 49 8.26 7.67 11.66
C LEU A 49 8.00 8.73 10.58
N VAL A 50 6.81 8.75 9.97
CA VAL A 50 6.43 9.78 8.97
C VAL A 50 6.41 11.16 9.62
N ILE A 51 5.75 11.29 10.78
CA ILE A 51 5.67 12.57 11.51
C ILE A 51 7.07 13.03 11.91
N GLY A 52 7.88 12.14 12.48
CA GLY A 52 9.26 12.43 12.89
C GLY A 52 10.16 12.85 11.71
N PHE A 53 10.03 12.15 10.58
CA PHE A 53 10.75 12.48 9.34
C PHE A 53 10.35 13.86 8.79
N CYS A 54 9.05 14.13 8.69
CA CYS A 54 8.56 15.43 8.24
C CYS A 54 8.97 16.53 9.21
N TRP A 55 8.88 16.30 10.52
CA TRP A 55 9.31 17.27 11.52
C TRP A 55 10.81 17.52 11.45
N ALA A 56 11.63 16.49 11.40
CA ALA A 56 13.09 16.63 11.30
C ALA A 56 13.53 17.31 9.98
N GLY A 57 12.78 17.10 8.89
CA GLY A 57 13.08 17.71 7.60
C GLY A 57 12.68 19.17 7.48
N PHE A 58 11.56 19.57 8.09
CA PHE A 58 10.94 20.88 7.86
C PHE A 58 10.86 21.80 9.07
N ALA A 59 11.18 21.34 10.30
CA ALA A 59 11.06 22.16 11.51
C ALA A 59 12.02 23.36 11.54
N ASN A 60 13.27 23.18 11.06
CA ASN A 60 14.29 24.23 11.03
C ASN A 60 14.97 24.28 9.66
N PRO A 61 14.29 24.75 8.61
CA PRO A 61 14.81 24.70 7.25
C PRO A 61 16.01 25.64 7.07
N LYS A 62 17.12 25.09 6.59
CA LYS A 62 18.31 25.86 6.22
C LYS A 62 18.29 26.14 4.73
N VAL A 63 18.83 27.30 4.31
CA VAL A 63 18.92 27.69 2.89
C VAL A 63 19.72 26.66 2.07
N VAL A 64 20.75 26.04 2.67
CA VAL A 64 21.49 24.94 2.08
C VAL A 64 21.13 23.68 2.84
N PRO A 65 20.25 22.82 2.27
CA PRO A 65 19.78 21.62 2.94
C PRO A 65 20.90 20.59 3.12
N ARG A 66 20.94 19.94 4.28
CA ARG A 66 21.92 18.88 4.59
C ARG A 66 21.24 17.73 5.35
N GLY A 67 21.71 16.50 5.13
CA GLY A 67 21.22 15.32 5.86
C GLY A 67 19.73 15.03 5.60
N VAL A 68 18.96 14.89 6.67
CA VAL A 68 17.51 14.56 6.62
C VAL A 68 16.70 15.61 5.86
N GLN A 69 17.01 16.90 6.02
CA GLN A 69 16.34 17.97 5.29
C GLN A 69 16.47 17.79 3.77
N ASN A 70 17.66 17.46 3.29
CA ASN A 70 17.89 17.25 1.87
C ASN A 70 17.03 16.10 1.30
N VAL A 71 16.93 14.98 2.03
CA VAL A 71 16.08 13.84 1.63
C VAL A 71 14.60 14.23 1.66
N ALA A 72 14.15 14.99 2.67
CA ALA A 72 12.78 15.45 2.80
C ALA A 72 12.40 16.41 1.66
N GLU A 73 13.29 17.34 1.30
CA GLU A 73 13.07 18.27 0.18
C GLU A 73 13.04 17.55 -1.17
N TYR A 74 13.92 16.58 -1.41
CA TYR A 74 13.84 15.74 -2.62
C TYR A 74 12.51 14.98 -2.70
N GLY A 75 12.08 14.37 -1.59
CA GLY A 75 10.78 13.69 -1.54
C GLY A 75 9.62 14.64 -1.75
N TYR A 76 9.68 15.85 -1.18
CA TYR A 76 8.68 16.89 -1.38
C TYR A 76 8.62 17.33 -2.86
N MET A 77 9.76 17.64 -3.49
CA MET A 77 9.81 18.02 -4.89
C MET A 77 9.32 16.90 -5.80
N PHE A 78 9.72 15.65 -5.52
CA PHE A 78 9.24 14.51 -6.28
C PHE A 78 7.72 14.39 -6.24
N VAL A 79 7.10 14.41 -5.05
CA VAL A 79 5.65 14.32 -4.92
C VAL A 79 4.97 15.54 -5.53
N ARG A 80 5.54 16.74 -5.37
CA ARG A 80 4.99 17.97 -5.95
C ARG A 80 4.96 17.94 -7.47
N ASP A 81 6.09 17.59 -8.09
CA ASP A 81 6.25 17.71 -9.54
C ASP A 81 5.69 16.51 -10.30
N GLN A 82 5.76 15.30 -9.72
CA GLN A 82 5.32 14.07 -10.38
C GLN A 82 3.88 13.67 -10.00
N VAL A 83 3.37 14.12 -8.84
CA VAL A 83 2.05 13.71 -8.35
C VAL A 83 1.10 14.90 -8.25
N ALA A 84 1.46 15.98 -7.52
CA ALA A 84 0.50 17.04 -7.22
C ALA A 84 0.22 17.94 -8.43
N ARG A 85 1.26 18.49 -9.06
CA ARG A 85 1.12 19.45 -10.17
C ARG A 85 0.37 18.91 -11.39
N PRO A 86 0.60 17.67 -11.86
CA PRO A 86 -0.10 17.14 -13.04
C PRO A 86 -1.62 17.06 -12.89
N PHE A 87 -2.11 16.82 -11.66
CA PHE A 87 -3.54 16.60 -11.40
C PHE A 87 -4.25 17.77 -10.72
N LEU A 88 -3.53 18.57 -9.93
CA LEU A 88 -4.10 19.64 -9.12
C LEU A 88 -3.73 21.04 -9.64
N GLY A 89 -2.76 21.15 -10.53
CA GLY A 89 -2.35 22.43 -11.11
C GLY A 89 -2.02 23.47 -10.03
N LYS A 90 -2.81 24.55 -9.98
CA LYS A 90 -2.64 25.67 -9.03
C LYS A 90 -2.94 25.29 -7.58
N ASP A 91 -3.78 24.28 -7.36
CA ASP A 91 -4.16 23.82 -6.03
C ASP A 91 -3.16 22.80 -5.42
N ALA A 92 -2.09 22.45 -6.17
CA ALA A 92 -1.11 21.48 -5.76
C ALA A 92 -0.54 21.75 -4.36
N ASP A 93 -0.10 22.99 -4.10
CA ASP A 93 0.54 23.36 -2.85
C ASP A 93 -0.40 23.22 -1.62
N ARG A 94 -1.70 23.39 -1.83
CA ARG A 94 -2.71 23.22 -0.77
C ARG A 94 -2.83 21.77 -0.29
N TRP A 95 -2.66 20.82 -1.21
CA TRP A 95 -2.84 19.39 -0.93
C TRP A 95 -1.53 18.65 -0.67
N MET A 96 -0.38 19.36 -0.75
CA MET A 96 0.94 18.75 -0.58
C MET A 96 1.09 18.00 0.75
N GLY A 97 0.59 18.54 1.85
CA GLY A 97 0.69 17.89 3.16
C GLY A 97 0.02 16.51 3.18
N LEU A 98 -1.17 16.40 2.58
CA LEU A 98 -1.89 15.12 2.48
C LEU A 98 -1.14 14.14 1.56
N LEU A 99 -0.77 14.59 0.34
CA LEU A 99 -0.14 13.72 -0.65
C LEU A 99 1.24 13.23 -0.19
N LEU A 100 2.01 14.09 0.46
CA LEU A 100 3.31 13.74 1.03
C LEU A 100 3.17 12.70 2.15
N THR A 101 2.19 12.91 3.04
CA THR A 101 1.89 11.97 4.13
C THR A 101 1.46 10.62 3.57
N LEU A 102 0.56 10.59 2.59
CA LEU A 102 0.12 9.35 1.93
C LEU A 102 1.27 8.60 1.27
N PHE A 103 2.10 9.31 0.52
CA PHE A 103 3.26 8.72 -0.15
C PHE A 103 4.22 8.07 0.85
N PHE A 104 4.65 8.81 1.87
CA PHE A 104 5.60 8.28 2.85
C PHE A 104 4.97 7.21 3.75
N LEU A 105 3.71 7.35 4.13
CA LEU A 105 3.03 6.35 4.96
C LEU A 105 2.92 5.01 4.23
N VAL A 106 2.43 5.02 2.99
CA VAL A 106 2.33 3.80 2.18
C VAL A 106 3.72 3.23 1.89
N PHE A 107 4.71 4.07 1.61
CA PHE A 107 6.09 3.63 1.38
C PHE A 107 6.67 2.94 2.62
N ILE A 108 6.51 3.52 3.82
CA ILE A 108 7.00 2.91 5.06
C ILE A 108 6.24 1.63 5.39
N TRP A 109 4.91 1.60 5.22
CA TRP A 109 4.13 0.37 5.42
C TRP A 109 4.65 -0.79 4.58
N ASN A 110 5.02 -0.49 3.35
CA ASN A 110 5.47 -1.49 2.40
C ASN A 110 6.92 -1.92 2.72
N ILE A 111 7.83 -0.98 2.92
CA ILE A 111 9.25 -1.30 3.14
C ILE A 111 9.49 -2.07 4.46
N MET A 112 8.61 -1.91 5.46
CA MET A 112 8.67 -2.69 6.70
C MET A 112 8.57 -4.21 6.46
N GLY A 113 7.93 -4.64 5.36
CA GLY A 113 7.87 -6.04 4.97
C GLY A 113 9.20 -6.63 4.53
N VAL A 114 10.10 -5.81 3.99
CA VAL A 114 11.42 -6.24 3.47
C VAL A 114 12.52 -6.13 4.53
N ILE A 115 12.34 -5.29 5.56
CA ILE A 115 13.33 -5.14 6.64
C ILE A 115 13.40 -6.44 7.46
N PRO A 116 14.57 -7.11 7.55
CA PRO A 116 14.70 -8.44 8.17
C PRO A 116 14.24 -8.54 9.63
N ILE A 117 14.30 -7.44 10.40
CA ILE A 117 13.91 -7.41 11.81
C ILE A 117 12.38 -7.32 11.97
N LEU A 118 11.72 -6.58 11.08
CA LEU A 118 10.28 -6.35 11.16
C LEU A 118 9.50 -7.45 10.42
N GLN A 119 9.92 -7.79 9.22
CA GLN A 119 9.40 -8.84 8.33
C GLN A 119 7.87 -8.95 8.29
N PHE A 120 7.20 -7.81 8.41
CA PHE A 120 5.75 -7.75 8.44
C PHE A 120 5.23 -6.50 7.71
N PRO A 121 4.69 -6.66 6.51
CA PRO A 121 4.10 -5.55 5.78
C PRO A 121 2.72 -5.22 6.37
N VAL A 122 2.54 -4.00 6.89
CA VAL A 122 1.26 -3.56 7.48
C VAL A 122 0.12 -3.68 6.46
N ALA A 123 0.40 -3.38 5.20
CA ALA A 123 -0.58 -3.44 4.12
C ALA A 123 -1.00 -4.88 3.71
N SER A 124 -0.36 -5.93 4.24
CA SER A 124 -0.80 -7.31 4.05
C SER A 124 -2.12 -7.67 4.77
N HIS A 125 -2.59 -6.82 5.66
CA HIS A 125 -3.94 -6.90 6.20
C HIS A 125 -4.83 -5.89 5.48
N ILE A 126 -5.82 -6.37 4.75
CA ILE A 126 -6.72 -5.56 3.90
C ILE A 126 -7.42 -4.42 4.65
N ALA A 127 -7.60 -4.54 5.96
CA ALA A 127 -8.22 -3.51 6.79
C ALA A 127 -7.48 -2.16 6.72
N PHE A 128 -6.13 -2.15 6.76
CA PHE A 128 -5.34 -0.92 6.71
C PHE A 128 -5.44 -0.22 5.35
N PRO A 129 -5.18 -0.90 4.21
CA PRO A 129 -5.42 -0.34 2.89
C PRO A 129 -6.86 0.13 2.68
N ALA A 130 -7.85 -0.62 3.18
CA ALA A 130 -9.26 -0.28 3.03
C ALA A 130 -9.63 1.01 3.77
N VAL A 131 -9.15 1.19 5.01
CA VAL A 131 -9.36 2.44 5.77
C VAL A 131 -8.68 3.62 5.08
N LEU A 132 -7.45 3.43 4.60
CA LEU A 132 -6.70 4.50 3.93
C LEU A 132 -7.35 4.88 2.59
N ALA A 133 -7.69 3.92 1.74
CA ALA A 133 -8.39 4.16 0.48
C ALA A 133 -9.80 4.74 0.71
N GLY A 134 -10.52 4.22 1.70
CA GLY A 134 -11.83 4.71 2.10
C GLY A 134 -11.80 6.18 2.55
N SER A 135 -10.79 6.58 3.33
CA SER A 135 -10.65 7.98 3.79
C SER A 135 -10.43 8.95 2.63
N ILE A 136 -9.61 8.56 1.64
CA ILE A 136 -9.40 9.36 0.42
C ILE A 136 -10.69 9.44 -0.39
N TYR A 137 -11.41 8.33 -0.46
CA TYR A 137 -12.66 8.29 -1.21
C TYR A 137 -13.76 9.14 -0.56
N VAL A 138 -13.88 9.10 0.77
CA VAL A 138 -14.79 9.99 1.52
C VAL A 138 -14.42 11.45 1.26
N LEU A 139 -13.11 11.77 1.24
CA LEU A 139 -12.64 13.11 0.92
C LEU A 139 -13.01 13.51 -0.52
N LYS A 140 -12.84 12.60 -1.51
CA LYS A 140 -13.27 12.80 -2.91
C LYS A 140 -14.74 13.17 -3.00
N VAL A 141 -15.62 12.37 -2.37
CA VAL A 141 -17.06 12.58 -2.38
C VAL A 141 -17.43 13.88 -1.69
N TYR A 142 -16.83 14.17 -0.53
CA TYR A 142 -17.05 15.42 0.21
C TYR A 142 -16.67 16.65 -0.63
N LEU A 143 -15.51 16.64 -1.26
CA LEU A 143 -15.06 17.74 -2.11
C LEU A 143 -15.96 17.91 -3.35
N GLY A 144 -16.33 16.81 -3.99
CA GLY A 144 -17.23 16.82 -5.13
C GLY A 144 -18.60 17.40 -4.78
N MET A 145 -19.18 16.97 -3.66
CA MET A 145 -20.44 17.53 -3.19
C MET A 145 -20.35 19.01 -2.79
N LYS A 146 -19.20 19.42 -2.22
CA LYS A 146 -19.00 20.82 -1.80
C LYS A 146 -18.85 21.76 -3.00
N HIS A 147 -18.19 21.34 -4.07
CA HIS A 147 -17.94 22.19 -5.25
C HIS A 147 -19.06 22.15 -6.29
N GLN A 148 -19.70 21.00 -6.49
CA GLN A 148 -20.73 20.81 -7.52
C GLN A 148 -22.15 20.75 -6.94
N GLY A 149 -22.28 20.76 -5.61
CA GLY A 149 -23.52 20.43 -4.92
C GLY A 149 -23.83 18.91 -4.93
N PRO A 150 -24.63 18.39 -3.99
CA PRO A 150 -24.86 16.95 -3.89
C PRO A 150 -25.53 16.36 -5.13
N ILE A 151 -26.58 17.03 -5.66
CA ILE A 151 -27.29 16.57 -6.85
C ILE A 151 -26.41 16.69 -8.09
N GLY A 152 -25.67 17.79 -8.23
CA GLY A 152 -24.75 18.01 -9.35
C GLY A 152 -23.65 16.96 -9.42
N TYR A 153 -23.03 16.65 -8.30
CA TYR A 153 -21.99 15.63 -8.22
C TYR A 153 -22.45 14.24 -8.68
N PHE A 154 -23.57 13.75 -8.16
CA PHE A 154 -24.10 12.45 -8.57
C PHE A 154 -24.59 12.45 -10.01
N LYS A 155 -25.18 13.55 -10.46
CA LYS A 155 -25.58 13.71 -11.87
C LYS A 155 -24.39 13.67 -12.82
N ASN A 156 -23.33 14.42 -12.54
CA ASN A 156 -22.14 14.45 -13.39
C ASN A 156 -21.40 13.11 -13.37
N MET A 157 -21.39 12.42 -12.23
CA MET A 157 -20.82 11.08 -12.11
C MET A 157 -21.57 10.03 -12.93
N MET A 158 -22.93 10.10 -12.96
CA MET A 158 -23.77 9.12 -13.66
C MET A 158 -23.99 9.47 -15.13
N PHE A 159 -23.94 10.75 -15.49
CA PHE A 159 -24.25 11.25 -16.83
C PHE A 159 -23.11 12.14 -17.37
N PRO A 160 -21.97 11.54 -17.76
CA PRO A 160 -20.87 12.29 -18.34
C PRO A 160 -21.34 13.00 -19.62
N PRO A 161 -20.96 14.27 -19.84
CA PRO A 161 -21.42 15.05 -20.98
C PRO A 161 -20.92 14.48 -22.32
N GLY A 162 -21.69 14.70 -23.38
CA GLY A 162 -21.26 14.38 -24.77
C GLY A 162 -21.73 13.04 -25.31
N LEU A 163 -22.58 12.28 -24.63
CA LEU A 163 -23.06 10.98 -25.09
C LEU A 163 -24.54 11.01 -25.53
N PRO A 164 -24.96 10.20 -26.53
CA PRO A 164 -26.36 10.03 -26.91
C PRO A 164 -27.23 9.46 -25.78
N LYS A 165 -28.45 9.97 -25.65
CA LYS A 165 -29.38 9.59 -24.57
C LYS A 165 -29.59 8.07 -24.35
N PRO A 166 -29.69 7.21 -25.38
CA PRO A 166 -29.88 5.78 -25.20
C PRO A 166 -28.73 5.09 -24.45
N ILE A 167 -27.50 5.60 -24.59
CA ILE A 167 -26.31 5.02 -23.98
C ILE A 167 -26.30 5.19 -22.47
N TYR A 168 -26.91 6.26 -21.96
CA TYR A 168 -26.96 6.51 -20.52
C TYR A 168 -27.73 5.43 -19.74
N LEU A 169 -28.67 4.73 -20.39
CA LEU A 169 -29.42 3.66 -19.72
C LEU A 169 -28.51 2.53 -19.26
N LEU A 170 -27.48 2.22 -20.05
CA LEU A 170 -26.48 1.17 -19.70
C LEU A 170 -25.30 1.75 -18.94
N LEU A 171 -24.83 2.94 -19.33
CA LEU A 171 -23.61 3.54 -18.79
C LEU A 171 -23.79 4.07 -17.36
N SER A 172 -24.95 4.68 -17.05
CA SER A 172 -25.19 5.29 -15.75
C SER A 172 -25.09 4.32 -14.56
N PRO A 173 -25.68 3.10 -14.57
CA PRO A 173 -25.47 2.14 -13.49
C PRO A 173 -24.04 1.61 -13.43
N ILE A 174 -23.33 1.49 -14.57
CA ILE A 174 -21.94 1.06 -14.62
C ILE A 174 -21.03 2.13 -14.01
N GLU A 175 -21.20 3.40 -14.39
CA GLU A 175 -20.45 4.53 -13.85
C GLU A 175 -20.70 4.72 -12.35
N PHE A 176 -21.94 4.58 -11.90
CA PHE A 176 -22.28 4.63 -10.48
C PHE A 176 -21.56 3.53 -9.70
N LEU A 177 -21.65 2.28 -10.15
CA LEU A 177 -21.00 1.13 -9.50
C LEU A 177 -19.49 1.26 -9.53
N SER A 178 -18.92 1.64 -10.68
CA SER A 178 -17.49 1.80 -10.89
C SER A 178 -16.90 2.87 -9.97
N ASN A 179 -17.50 4.06 -9.97
CA ASN A 179 -16.99 5.18 -9.20
C ASN A 179 -17.27 5.07 -7.69
N LEU A 180 -18.37 4.45 -7.27
CA LEU A 180 -18.76 4.39 -5.87
C LEU A 180 -18.18 3.18 -5.13
N ILE A 181 -18.09 2.04 -5.78
CA ILE A 181 -17.74 0.76 -5.14
C ILE A 181 -16.41 0.23 -5.69
N ILE A 182 -16.30 0.09 -7.02
CA ILE A 182 -15.14 -0.59 -7.62
C ILE A 182 -13.86 0.22 -7.43
N ALA A 183 -13.90 1.53 -7.61
CA ALA A 183 -12.71 2.38 -7.50
C ALA A 183 -12.05 2.34 -6.11
N PRO A 184 -12.75 2.58 -4.97
CA PRO A 184 -12.15 2.48 -3.65
C PRO A 184 -11.73 1.05 -3.30
N PHE A 185 -12.51 0.05 -3.69
CA PHE A 185 -12.18 -1.36 -3.48
C PHE A 185 -10.90 -1.75 -4.23
N THR A 186 -10.80 -1.43 -5.51
CA THR A 186 -9.61 -1.72 -6.33
C THR A 186 -8.37 -1.00 -5.80
N HIS A 187 -8.53 0.22 -5.29
CA HIS A 187 -7.44 0.99 -4.69
C HIS A 187 -6.90 0.29 -3.43
N ALA A 188 -7.78 -0.19 -2.55
CA ALA A 188 -7.40 -0.93 -1.35
C ALA A 188 -6.78 -2.30 -1.69
N VAL A 189 -7.45 -3.07 -2.57
CA VAL A 189 -7.01 -4.41 -2.96
C VAL A 189 -5.67 -4.39 -3.68
N ARG A 190 -5.39 -3.38 -4.50
CA ARG A 190 -4.09 -3.24 -5.17
C ARG A 190 -2.93 -3.17 -4.18
N LEU A 191 -3.07 -2.35 -3.13
CA LEU A 191 -2.05 -2.22 -2.10
C LEU A 191 -1.90 -3.51 -1.30
N PHE A 192 -3.02 -4.12 -0.90
CA PHE A 192 -3.04 -5.40 -0.20
C PHE A 192 -2.42 -6.53 -1.05
N ALA A 193 -2.88 -6.72 -2.29
CA ALA A 193 -2.48 -7.84 -3.13
C ALA A 193 -0.99 -7.81 -3.48
N ASN A 194 -0.44 -6.64 -3.78
CA ASN A 194 0.99 -6.50 -4.05
C ASN A 194 1.83 -6.89 -2.84
N MET A 195 1.45 -6.42 -1.64
CA MET A 195 2.17 -6.76 -0.42
C MET A 195 2.04 -8.23 -0.04
N PHE A 196 0.83 -8.77 -0.15
CA PHE A 196 0.57 -10.16 0.15
C PHE A 196 1.36 -11.10 -0.79
N ALA A 197 1.23 -10.88 -2.11
CA ALA A 197 1.88 -11.72 -3.12
C ALA A 197 3.42 -11.59 -3.07
N GLY A 198 3.96 -10.37 -2.95
CA GLY A 198 5.41 -10.14 -2.89
C GLY A 198 6.04 -10.80 -1.68
N HIS A 199 5.44 -10.64 -0.50
CA HIS A 199 5.95 -11.24 0.73
C HIS A 199 5.86 -12.79 0.71
N MET A 200 4.78 -13.35 0.17
CA MET A 200 4.66 -14.80 -0.04
C MET A 200 5.75 -15.34 -0.96
N LEU A 201 6.05 -14.62 -2.03
CA LEU A 201 7.07 -15.02 -2.99
C LEU A 201 8.48 -14.99 -2.36
N LEU A 202 8.79 -13.93 -1.61
CA LEU A 202 10.05 -13.81 -0.88
C LEU A 202 10.21 -14.92 0.16
N ALA A 203 9.16 -15.19 0.96
CA ALA A 203 9.18 -16.24 1.96
C ALA A 203 9.40 -17.62 1.32
N PHE A 204 8.73 -17.90 0.20
CA PHE A 204 8.89 -19.15 -0.52
C PHE A 204 10.34 -19.38 -0.96
N PHE A 205 10.93 -18.43 -1.69
CA PHE A 205 12.30 -18.60 -2.19
C PHE A 205 13.35 -18.59 -1.08
N SER A 206 13.14 -17.81 -0.03
CA SER A 206 14.01 -17.83 1.15
C SER A 206 14.00 -19.19 1.85
N MET A 207 12.80 -19.78 2.01
CA MET A 207 12.67 -21.11 2.61
C MET A 207 13.26 -22.21 1.72
N VAL A 208 13.07 -22.15 0.40
CA VAL A 208 13.73 -23.06 -0.56
C VAL A 208 15.26 -22.96 -0.42
N GLY A 209 15.78 -21.73 -0.40
CA GLY A 209 17.22 -21.50 -0.24
C GLY A 209 17.75 -22.09 1.06
N PHE A 210 17.10 -21.80 2.18
CA PHE A 210 17.50 -22.26 3.50
C PHE A 210 17.44 -23.78 3.62
N TRP A 211 16.28 -24.38 3.26
CA TRP A 211 16.04 -25.82 3.44
C TRP A 211 17.01 -26.68 2.65
N PHE A 212 17.23 -26.36 1.35
CA PHE A 212 18.12 -27.15 0.49
C PHE A 212 19.61 -26.93 0.76
N LEU A 213 20.02 -25.79 1.35
CA LEU A 213 21.43 -25.55 1.68
C LEU A 213 21.81 -26.03 3.07
N PHE A 214 20.88 -26.01 4.04
CA PHE A 214 21.23 -26.28 5.43
C PHE A 214 20.61 -27.57 6.00
N GLU A 215 19.38 -27.93 5.59
CA GLU A 215 18.69 -29.09 6.14
C GLU A 215 18.83 -30.35 5.27
N LYS A 216 18.79 -30.20 3.93
CA LYS A 216 18.88 -31.34 3.00
C LYS A 216 20.00 -31.16 1.96
N LEU A 217 21.25 -31.12 2.44
CA LEU A 217 22.39 -30.93 1.59
C LEU A 217 22.70 -32.18 0.74
N THR A 218 22.19 -32.20 -0.49
CA THR A 218 22.51 -33.16 -1.55
C THR A 218 23.12 -32.41 -2.72
N PRO A 219 23.91 -33.04 -3.61
CA PRO A 219 24.50 -32.33 -4.77
C PRO A 219 23.45 -31.62 -5.63
N LEU A 220 22.29 -32.24 -5.85
CA LEU A 220 21.18 -31.63 -6.55
C LEU A 220 20.48 -30.56 -5.69
N GLY A 221 20.28 -30.84 -4.40
CA GLY A 221 19.68 -29.91 -3.44
C GLY A 221 20.51 -28.64 -3.30
N ALA A 222 21.84 -28.73 -3.24
CA ALA A 222 22.71 -27.54 -3.20
C ALA A 222 22.48 -26.63 -4.42
N GLY A 223 22.31 -27.18 -5.62
CA GLY A 223 21.98 -26.40 -6.80
C GLY A 223 20.63 -25.67 -6.66
N VAL A 224 19.59 -26.37 -6.20
CA VAL A 224 18.26 -25.78 -5.95
C VAL A 224 18.33 -24.71 -4.86
N GLY A 225 19.07 -24.96 -3.79
CA GLY A 225 19.25 -24.00 -2.69
C GLY A 225 19.96 -22.72 -3.14
N VAL A 226 21.01 -22.83 -3.96
CA VAL A 226 21.69 -21.64 -4.54
C VAL A 226 20.72 -20.84 -5.42
N ILE A 227 19.91 -21.53 -6.26
CA ILE A 227 18.87 -20.86 -7.05
C ILE A 227 17.86 -20.15 -6.13
N GLY A 228 17.42 -20.79 -5.05
CA GLY A 228 16.53 -20.18 -4.06
C GLY A 228 17.08 -18.88 -3.47
N VAL A 229 18.36 -18.86 -3.06
CA VAL A 229 19.01 -17.65 -2.53
C VAL A 229 19.13 -16.56 -3.60
N VAL A 230 19.57 -16.91 -4.82
CA VAL A 230 19.68 -15.95 -5.93
C VAL A 230 18.33 -15.34 -6.26
N MET A 231 17.26 -16.17 -6.32
CA MET A 231 15.90 -15.70 -6.57
C MET A 231 15.40 -14.81 -5.43
N THR A 232 15.72 -15.12 -4.18
CA THR A 232 15.38 -14.25 -3.03
C THR A 232 15.98 -12.85 -3.21
N ILE A 233 17.26 -12.76 -3.61
CA ILE A 233 17.91 -11.46 -3.82
C ILE A 233 17.25 -10.69 -4.98
N ILE A 234 16.98 -11.37 -6.09
CA ILE A 234 16.33 -10.76 -7.26
C ILE A 234 14.93 -10.27 -6.90
N PHE A 235 14.13 -11.10 -6.25
CA PHE A 235 12.77 -10.73 -5.85
C PHE A 235 12.76 -9.66 -4.77
N THR A 236 13.72 -9.61 -3.86
CA THR A 236 13.85 -8.52 -2.88
C THR A 236 14.05 -7.18 -3.60
N ALA A 237 14.96 -7.12 -4.57
CA ALA A 237 15.18 -5.90 -5.34
C ALA A 237 13.93 -5.49 -6.15
N PHE A 238 13.26 -6.47 -6.77
CA PHE A 238 12.01 -6.25 -7.50
C PHE A 238 10.89 -5.78 -6.58
N GLU A 239 10.74 -6.37 -5.42
CA GLU A 239 9.72 -5.98 -4.44
C GLU A 239 9.95 -4.56 -3.91
N MET A 240 11.19 -4.17 -3.62
CA MET A 240 11.50 -2.79 -3.25
C MET A 240 11.08 -1.79 -4.32
N PHE A 241 11.30 -2.11 -5.59
CA PHE A 241 10.84 -1.29 -6.71
C PHE A 241 9.30 -1.20 -6.77
N ILE A 242 8.60 -2.32 -6.65
CA ILE A 242 7.13 -2.36 -6.62
C ILE A 242 6.57 -1.58 -5.42
N GLN A 243 7.20 -1.66 -4.26
CA GLN A 243 6.80 -0.92 -3.06
C GLN A 243 6.88 0.58 -3.25
N PHE A 244 7.95 1.07 -3.86
CA PHE A 244 8.07 2.48 -4.23
C PHE A 244 7.01 2.89 -5.26
N LEU A 245 6.85 2.10 -6.33
CA LEU A 245 5.84 2.33 -7.35
C LEU A 245 4.43 2.36 -6.76
N GLN A 246 4.14 1.47 -5.81
CA GLN A 246 2.83 1.40 -5.16
C GLN A 246 2.53 2.65 -4.31
N ALA A 247 3.53 3.16 -3.56
CA ALA A 247 3.39 4.41 -2.82
C ALA A 247 3.14 5.61 -3.76
N PHE A 248 3.86 5.64 -4.87
CA PHE A 248 3.68 6.64 -5.93
C PHE A 248 2.27 6.58 -6.54
N LEU A 249 1.83 5.39 -6.97
CA LEU A 249 0.51 5.19 -7.57
C LEU A 249 -0.62 5.52 -6.59
N PHE A 250 -0.45 5.20 -5.30
CA PHE A 250 -1.45 5.49 -4.28
C PHE A 250 -1.64 7.00 -4.10
N ALA A 251 -0.56 7.75 -3.97
CA ALA A 251 -0.59 9.21 -3.87
C ALA A 251 -1.09 9.86 -5.18
N MET A 252 -0.70 9.33 -6.33
CA MET A 252 -1.13 9.82 -7.66
C MET A 252 -2.64 9.66 -7.86
N LEU A 253 -3.21 8.49 -7.51
CA LEU A 253 -4.65 8.27 -7.59
C LEU A 253 -5.42 9.18 -6.62
N ALA A 254 -4.88 9.41 -5.41
CA ALA A 254 -5.46 10.37 -4.48
C ALA A 254 -5.48 11.79 -5.07
N ALA A 255 -4.37 12.24 -5.69
CA ALA A 255 -4.30 13.54 -6.37
C ALA A 255 -5.29 13.64 -7.53
N MET A 256 -5.40 12.58 -8.34
CA MET A 256 -6.36 12.49 -9.45
C MET A 256 -7.81 12.59 -8.96
N TYR A 257 -8.16 11.88 -7.87
CA TYR A 257 -9.51 11.94 -7.29
C TYR A 257 -9.85 13.32 -6.73
N ILE A 258 -8.89 13.97 -6.06
CA ILE A 258 -9.07 15.32 -5.53
C ILE A 258 -9.20 16.32 -6.71
N GLY A 259 -8.31 16.25 -7.69
CA GLY A 259 -8.33 17.13 -8.88
C GLY A 259 -9.63 17.02 -9.66
N GLY A 260 -10.10 15.80 -9.94
CA GLY A 260 -11.37 15.57 -10.61
C GLY A 260 -12.59 16.06 -9.82
N SER A 261 -12.49 16.14 -8.47
CA SER A 261 -13.56 16.68 -7.65
C SER A 261 -13.54 18.22 -7.57
N LEU A 262 -12.35 18.83 -7.72
CA LEU A 262 -12.17 20.30 -7.71
C LEU A 262 -12.45 20.93 -9.09
N HIS A 263 -11.99 20.29 -10.15
CA HIS A 263 -12.05 20.79 -11.53
C HIS A 263 -13.03 19.96 -12.37
N ALA A 264 -14.25 19.75 -11.88
CA ALA A 264 -15.28 19.14 -12.72
C ALA A 264 -15.55 20.08 -13.90
N GLU A 265 -15.11 19.71 -15.09
CA GLU A 265 -15.45 20.40 -16.31
C GLU A 265 -16.96 20.36 -16.53
N HIS A 266 -17.58 21.54 -16.62
CA HIS A 266 -18.99 21.73 -16.97
C HIS A 266 -19.18 21.67 -18.47
#